data_95fadd8430be8d00d11da94c847cfdf4
#
_entry.id   95fadd8430be8d00d11da94c847cfdf4
#
_cell.length_a   1.000
_cell.length_b   1.000
_cell.length_c   1.000
_cell.angle_alpha   90.00
_cell.angle_beta   90.00
_cell.angle_gamma   90.00
#
_symmetry.space_group_name_H-M   'P 1'
#
loop_
_entity.id
_entity.type
_entity.pdbx_description
1 polymer ?
#
loop_
_entity_poly.entity_id
_entity_poly.type
_entity_poly.pdbx_seq_one_letter_code
_entity_poly.pdbx_strand_id
1 'polypeptide(L)'
;MEALETQTQATQEKENAVTKQNMKYTMSSSRGIYLSWLTGRIYSTILADHEKLTIDIKPVKKNMIPVIYYEDITAIFMNYKIPGYYIFFICLAVISCFSNPGMIICVLLFIWVGSNYKITICLRSGNKAVVYSNRKKIATAFVEDIKERAKI
;
A
#
# COMPACT_ATOMS: atom_id res chain seq x y z
N MET A 1 -20.83 -11.19 -42.09
CA MET A 1 -19.56 -11.31 -41.38
C MET A 1 -19.39 -10.26 -40.25
N GLU A 2 -19.78 -9.01 -40.48
CA GLU A 2 -19.69 -7.92 -39.48
C GLU A 2 -20.45 -8.16 -38.16
N ALA A 3 -21.61 -8.83 -38.18
CA ALA A 3 -22.41 -9.07 -36.99
C ALA A 3 -21.74 -10.06 -36.00
N LEU A 4 -20.91 -10.98 -36.49
CA LEU A 4 -20.18 -11.95 -35.63
C LEU A 4 -18.98 -11.30 -34.93
N GLU A 5 -18.30 -10.38 -35.62
CA GLU A 5 -17.16 -9.63 -35.05
C GLU A 5 -17.62 -8.66 -33.94
N THR A 6 -18.76 -8.01 -34.14
CA THR A 6 -19.35 -7.12 -33.14
C THR A 6 -19.75 -7.85 -31.84
N GLN A 7 -20.30 -9.07 -31.97
CA GLN A 7 -20.64 -9.89 -30.82
C GLN A 7 -19.41 -10.40 -30.08
N THR A 8 -18.34 -10.75 -30.78
CA THR A 8 -17.09 -11.23 -30.18
C THR A 8 -16.39 -10.09 -29.42
N GLN A 9 -16.37 -8.87 -29.98
CA GLN A 9 -15.81 -7.69 -29.30
C GLN A 9 -16.60 -7.32 -28.04
N ALA A 10 -17.92 -7.32 -28.09
CA ALA A 10 -18.77 -7.04 -26.93
C ALA A 10 -18.64 -8.10 -25.82
N THR A 11 -18.36 -9.35 -26.18
CA THR A 11 -18.12 -10.43 -25.22
C THR A 11 -16.74 -10.30 -24.59
N GLN A 12 -15.71 -9.98 -25.35
CA GLN A 12 -14.38 -9.73 -24.83
C GLN A 12 -14.31 -8.47 -23.95
N GLU A 13 -15.05 -7.43 -24.29
CA GLU A 13 -15.13 -6.20 -23.49
C GLU A 13 -15.84 -6.46 -22.16
N LYS A 14 -16.91 -7.27 -22.15
CA LYS A 14 -17.57 -7.75 -20.92
C LYS A 14 -16.68 -8.65 -20.08
N GLU A 15 -15.94 -9.56 -20.69
CA GLU A 15 -15.02 -10.46 -19.97
C GLU A 15 -13.83 -9.70 -19.36
N ASN A 16 -13.28 -8.72 -20.06
CA ASN A 16 -12.27 -7.81 -19.55
C ASN A 16 -12.81 -6.87 -18.45
N ALA A 17 -14.06 -6.42 -18.55
CA ALA A 17 -14.74 -5.65 -17.51
C ALA A 17 -15.00 -6.49 -16.25
N VAL A 18 -15.39 -7.76 -16.40
CA VAL A 18 -15.60 -8.69 -15.28
C VAL A 18 -14.27 -9.05 -14.59
N THR A 19 -13.18 -9.18 -15.34
CA THR A 19 -11.85 -9.48 -14.78
C THR A 19 -11.28 -8.31 -13.98
N LYS A 20 -11.69 -7.06 -14.27
CA LYS A 20 -11.36 -5.86 -13.48
C LYS A 20 -12.17 -5.75 -12.17
N GLN A 21 -13.15 -6.64 -11.92
CA GLN A 21 -14.15 -6.43 -10.87
C GLN A 21 -13.66 -6.71 -9.44
N ASN A 22 -12.69 -7.60 -9.24
CA ASN A 22 -12.26 -7.98 -7.89
C ASN A 22 -10.73 -8.09 -7.79
N MET A 23 -10.04 -6.97 -7.55
CA MET A 23 -8.60 -7.00 -7.29
C MET A 23 -8.30 -7.13 -5.80
N LYS A 24 -7.45 -8.09 -5.45
CA LYS A 24 -6.97 -8.30 -4.08
C LYS A 24 -5.52 -7.83 -3.95
N TYR A 25 -5.31 -6.82 -3.14
CA TYR A 25 -3.98 -6.34 -2.78
C TYR A 25 -3.59 -6.84 -1.40
N THR A 26 -2.48 -7.56 -1.30
CA THR A 26 -1.91 -7.96 -0.01
C THR A 26 -0.66 -7.11 0.23
N MET A 27 -0.74 -6.24 1.22
CA MET A 27 0.35 -5.35 1.61
C MET A 27 0.85 -5.75 2.99
N SER A 28 2.17 -5.76 3.16
CA SER A 28 2.80 -5.96 4.47
C SER A 28 3.57 -4.71 4.86
N SER A 29 3.50 -4.34 6.11
CA SER A 29 4.28 -3.26 6.70
C SER A 29 5.19 -3.82 7.78
N SER A 30 6.48 -3.54 7.67
CA SER A 30 7.42 -3.78 8.76
C SER A 30 7.29 -2.65 9.78
N ARG A 31 6.57 -2.91 10.88
CA ARG A 31 6.62 -2.04 12.04
C ARG A 31 7.80 -2.43 12.90
N GLY A 32 8.99 -1.96 12.57
CA GLY A 32 10.16 -2.07 13.39
C GLY A 32 10.70 -3.47 13.67
N ILE A 33 12.01 -3.61 13.64
CA ILE A 33 12.70 -4.86 13.96
C ILE A 33 12.34 -5.33 15.37
N TYR A 34 12.19 -4.42 16.34
CA TYR A 34 11.82 -4.77 17.72
C TYR A 34 10.35 -5.16 17.90
N LEU A 35 9.44 -4.46 17.23
CA LEU A 35 8.00 -4.76 17.37
C LEU A 35 7.51 -5.83 16.39
N SER A 36 8.16 -6.03 15.26
CA SER A 36 7.75 -7.11 14.35
C SER A 36 8.13 -8.50 14.87
N TRP A 37 9.16 -8.59 15.73
CA TRP A 37 9.50 -9.82 16.43
C TRP A 37 8.54 -10.11 17.59
N LEU A 38 8.09 -9.05 18.29
CA LEU A 38 7.15 -9.18 19.44
C LEU A 38 5.67 -9.09 19.02
N THR A 39 5.32 -8.33 17.98
CA THR A 39 3.92 -8.02 17.63
C THR A 39 3.50 -8.53 16.25
N GLY A 40 4.40 -9.19 15.53
CA GLY A 40 4.15 -9.68 14.18
C GLY A 40 4.13 -8.57 13.11
N ARG A 41 4.15 -9.00 11.85
CA ARG A 41 3.99 -8.10 10.71
C ARG A 41 2.53 -7.65 10.62
N ILE A 42 2.31 -6.36 10.34
CA ILE A 42 0.98 -5.89 9.99
C ILE A 42 0.73 -6.28 8.55
N TYR A 43 -0.28 -7.08 8.33
CA TYR A 43 -0.78 -7.44 7.02
C TYR A 43 -2.04 -6.64 6.75
N SER A 44 -2.06 -5.97 5.61
CA SER A 44 -3.26 -5.29 5.11
C SER A 44 -3.71 -6.04 3.88
N THR A 45 -4.87 -6.66 3.96
CA THR A 45 -5.55 -7.22 2.80
C THR A 45 -6.59 -6.23 2.34
N ILE A 46 -6.47 -5.78 1.11
CA ILE A 46 -7.38 -4.81 0.51
C ILE A 46 -8.08 -5.50 -0.63
N LEU A 47 -9.40 -5.54 -0.57
CA LEU A 47 -10.28 -6.03 -1.63
C LEU A 47 -10.87 -4.81 -2.33
N ALA A 48 -10.49 -4.60 -3.57
CA ALA A 48 -11.04 -3.59 -4.45
C ALA A 48 -12.18 -4.22 -5.26
N ASP A 49 -13.40 -3.91 -4.90
CA ASP A 49 -14.62 -4.29 -5.59
C ASP A 49 -15.02 -3.19 -6.59
N HIS A 50 -16.13 -3.34 -7.28
CA HIS A 50 -16.61 -2.39 -8.30
C HIS A 50 -16.96 -1.01 -7.71
N GLU A 51 -17.57 -0.99 -6.52
CA GLU A 51 -18.09 0.24 -5.88
C GLU A 51 -17.35 0.62 -4.60
N LYS A 52 -16.68 -0.32 -3.97
CA LYS A 52 -16.11 -0.15 -2.63
C LYS A 52 -14.75 -0.80 -2.47
N LEU A 53 -14.00 -0.24 -1.56
CA LEU A 53 -12.72 -0.72 -1.08
C LEU A 53 -12.89 -1.29 0.32
N THR A 54 -12.67 -2.58 0.50
CA THR A 54 -12.68 -3.21 1.83
C THR A 54 -11.25 -3.39 2.31
N ILE A 55 -10.93 -2.83 3.48
CA ILE A 55 -9.60 -2.85 4.06
C ILE A 55 -9.64 -3.71 5.33
N ASP A 56 -8.96 -4.85 5.30
CA ASP A 56 -8.74 -5.71 6.46
C ASP A 56 -7.27 -5.59 6.91
N ILE A 57 -7.06 -5.07 8.11
CA ILE A 57 -5.71 -4.97 8.71
C ILE A 57 -5.63 -5.86 9.93
N LYS A 58 -4.63 -6.72 9.95
CA LYS A 58 -4.32 -7.57 11.11
C LYS A 58 -2.99 -7.13 11.74
N PRO A 59 -2.91 -6.87 13.05
CA PRO A 59 -4.01 -6.84 14.04
C PRO A 59 -4.95 -5.63 13.88
N VAL A 60 -6.21 -5.82 14.23
CA VAL A 60 -7.29 -4.82 14.08
C VAL A 60 -6.97 -3.54 14.86
N LYS A 61 -6.98 -2.39 14.20
CA LYS A 61 -6.88 -1.08 14.85
C LYS A 61 -8.25 -0.53 15.22
N LYS A 62 -8.36 0.03 16.42
CA LYS A 62 -9.61 0.51 17.04
C LYS A 62 -10.35 1.63 16.25
N ASN A 63 -9.69 2.34 15.33
CA ASN A 63 -10.26 3.47 14.55
C ASN A 63 -10.09 3.24 13.04
N MET A 64 -10.40 2.05 12.57
CA MET A 64 -10.26 1.73 11.16
C MET A 64 -11.59 1.85 10.45
N ILE A 65 -11.55 2.46 9.26
CA ILE A 65 -12.68 2.48 8.34
C ILE A 65 -12.56 1.21 7.49
N PRO A 66 -13.36 0.17 7.74
CA PRO A 66 -13.20 -1.12 7.06
C PRO A 66 -13.70 -1.09 5.61
N VAL A 67 -14.62 -0.18 5.30
CA VAL A 67 -15.22 -0.05 3.97
C VAL A 67 -15.19 1.41 3.53
N ILE A 68 -14.73 1.65 2.31
CA ILE A 68 -14.64 2.97 1.69
C ILE A 68 -15.29 2.88 0.31
N TYR A 69 -16.25 3.73 0.01
CA TYR A 69 -16.83 3.86 -1.33
C TYR A 69 -15.94 4.78 -2.17
N TYR A 70 -15.78 4.47 -3.46
CA TYR A 70 -14.94 5.28 -4.35
C TYR A 70 -15.44 6.71 -4.50
N GLU A 71 -16.76 6.91 -4.45
CA GLU A 71 -17.40 8.23 -4.48
C GLU A 71 -17.00 9.15 -3.32
N ASP A 72 -16.64 8.56 -2.19
CA ASP A 72 -16.19 9.29 -1.00
C ASP A 72 -14.73 9.69 -1.04
N ILE A 73 -13.95 9.14 -1.98
CA ILE A 73 -12.52 9.43 -2.07
C ILE A 73 -12.32 10.78 -2.76
N THR A 74 -11.70 11.72 -2.06
CA THR A 74 -11.36 13.04 -2.61
C THR A 74 -9.94 13.14 -3.10
N ALA A 75 -9.01 12.41 -2.47
CA ALA A 75 -7.61 12.41 -2.86
C ALA A 75 -6.90 11.17 -2.31
N ILE A 76 -5.85 10.74 -3.02
CA ILE A 76 -4.96 9.67 -2.58
C ILE A 76 -3.51 10.11 -2.74
N PHE A 77 -2.73 9.95 -1.67
CA PHE A 77 -1.33 10.33 -1.62
C PHE A 77 -0.46 9.15 -1.23
N MET A 78 0.68 9.01 -1.89
CA MET A 78 1.70 8.05 -1.53
C MET A 78 2.97 8.78 -1.10
N ASN A 79 3.40 8.58 0.15
CA ASN A 79 4.59 9.17 0.71
C ASN A 79 5.56 8.09 1.18
N TYR A 80 6.83 8.30 0.88
CA TYR A 80 7.90 7.49 1.44
C TYR A 80 8.12 7.86 2.91
N LYS A 81 8.20 6.88 3.79
CA LYS A 81 8.41 7.12 5.21
C LYS A 81 9.34 6.07 5.81
N ILE A 82 10.42 6.56 6.45
CA ILE A 82 11.27 5.74 7.32
C ILE A 82 10.82 6.00 8.77
N PRO A 83 10.46 4.98 9.55
CA PRO A 83 10.13 5.16 10.97
C PRO A 83 11.32 5.75 11.75
N GLY A 84 11.04 6.62 12.73
CA GLY A 84 12.06 7.40 13.44
C GLY A 84 13.12 6.56 14.13
N TYR A 85 12.77 5.38 14.66
CA TYR A 85 13.75 4.47 15.27
C TYR A 85 14.76 3.91 14.26
N TYR A 86 14.39 3.70 12.97
CA TYR A 86 15.37 3.34 11.94
C TYR A 86 16.32 4.49 11.66
N ILE A 87 15.84 5.74 11.67
CA ILE A 87 16.69 6.93 11.52
C ILE A 87 17.73 6.96 12.65
N PHE A 88 17.31 6.68 13.88
CA PHE A 88 18.24 6.60 15.02
C PHE A 88 19.31 5.53 14.81
N PHE A 89 18.94 4.31 14.39
CA PHE A 89 19.92 3.26 14.11
C PHE A 89 20.82 3.58 12.90
N ILE A 90 20.28 4.23 11.89
CA ILE A 90 21.08 4.71 10.75
C ILE A 90 22.12 5.71 11.23
N CYS A 91 21.75 6.69 12.06
CA CYS A 91 22.69 7.66 12.63
C CYS A 91 23.79 6.99 13.46
N LEU A 92 23.43 6.03 14.31
CA LEU A 92 24.41 5.25 15.10
C LEU A 92 25.37 4.47 14.18
N ALA A 93 24.83 3.81 13.14
CA ALA A 93 25.64 3.07 12.20
C ALA A 93 26.59 3.97 11.41
N VAL A 94 26.13 5.17 11.00
CA VAL A 94 26.96 6.17 10.31
C VAL A 94 28.10 6.64 11.22
N ILE A 95 27.84 6.93 12.50
CA ILE A 95 28.89 7.30 13.48
C ILE A 95 29.89 6.15 13.61
N SER A 96 29.42 4.91 13.67
CA SER A 96 30.27 3.72 13.79
C SER A 96 31.13 3.47 12.53
N CYS A 97 30.74 4.01 11.36
CA CYS A 97 31.55 3.91 10.13
C CYS A 97 32.91 4.62 10.25
N PHE A 98 33.05 5.63 11.13
CA PHE A 98 34.34 6.30 11.37
C PHE A 98 35.36 5.36 12.02
N SER A 99 34.90 4.43 12.86
CA SER A 99 35.77 3.43 13.50
C SER A 99 35.88 2.12 12.71
N ASN A 100 34.81 1.76 11.98
CA ASN A 100 34.75 0.53 11.19
C ASN A 100 33.99 0.76 9.87
N PRO A 101 34.72 0.92 8.75
CA PRO A 101 34.09 1.16 7.43
C PRO A 101 33.09 0.09 6.99
N GLY A 102 33.22 -1.14 7.50
CA GLY A 102 32.28 -2.23 7.19
C GLY A 102 30.86 -1.97 7.67
N MET A 103 30.64 -1.03 8.61
CA MET A 103 29.33 -0.64 9.11
C MET A 103 28.45 0.03 8.07
N ILE A 104 29.00 0.42 6.91
CA ILE A 104 28.22 0.95 5.78
C ILE A 104 27.19 -0.06 5.29
N ILE A 105 27.48 -1.35 5.38
CA ILE A 105 26.53 -2.43 5.05
C ILE A 105 25.33 -2.38 5.97
N CYS A 106 25.53 -2.13 7.26
CA CYS A 106 24.44 -1.98 8.23
C CYS A 106 23.56 -0.75 7.92
N VAL A 107 24.17 0.37 7.52
CA VAL A 107 23.43 1.57 7.09
C VAL A 107 22.51 1.23 5.92
N LEU A 108 23.04 0.61 4.87
CA LEU A 108 22.25 0.22 3.70
C LEU A 108 21.14 -0.76 4.06
N LEU A 109 21.40 -1.71 4.93
CA LEU A 109 20.45 -2.70 5.40
C LEU A 109 19.31 -2.04 6.20
N PHE A 110 19.61 -1.10 7.10
CA PHE A 110 18.59 -0.35 7.85
C PHE A 110 17.72 0.53 6.94
N ILE A 111 18.30 1.18 5.93
CA ILE A 111 17.54 1.93 4.94
C ILE A 111 16.61 1.00 4.16
N TRP A 112 17.12 -0.13 3.70
CA TRP A 112 16.34 -1.09 2.91
C TRP A 112 15.18 -1.70 3.71
N VAL A 113 15.45 -2.15 4.93
CA VAL A 113 14.43 -2.77 5.81
C VAL A 113 13.45 -1.73 6.36
N GLY A 114 13.92 -0.50 6.66
CA GLY A 114 13.10 0.59 7.18
C GLY A 114 12.20 1.27 6.15
N SER A 115 12.39 0.97 4.86
CA SER A 115 11.64 1.60 3.78
C SER A 115 10.18 1.18 3.77
N ASN A 116 9.27 2.14 3.98
CA ASN A 116 7.83 1.94 3.91
C ASN A 116 7.17 3.03 3.08
N TYR A 117 6.15 2.65 2.33
CA TYR A 117 5.29 3.56 1.57
C TYR A 117 3.99 3.73 2.34
N LYS A 118 3.72 4.97 2.79
CA LYS A 118 2.48 5.36 3.44
C LYS A 118 1.51 5.84 2.38
N ILE A 119 0.41 5.12 2.20
CA ILE A 119 -0.70 5.52 1.33
C ILE A 119 -1.78 6.13 2.22
N THR A 120 -2.16 7.36 1.93
CA THR A 120 -3.20 8.09 2.65
C THR A 120 -4.35 8.35 1.70
N ILE A 121 -5.51 7.80 2.02
CA ILE A 121 -6.77 7.99 1.29
C ILE A 121 -7.57 9.03 2.06
N CYS A 122 -7.83 10.18 1.46
CA CYS A 122 -8.64 11.24 2.04
C CYS A 122 -10.09 11.06 1.60
N LEU A 123 -11.01 11.12 2.56
CA LEU A 123 -12.43 10.95 2.33
C LEU A 123 -13.14 12.30 2.39
N ARG A 124 -14.27 12.42 1.70
CA ARG A 124 -15.14 13.61 1.70
C ARG A 124 -15.60 13.98 3.10
N SER A 125 -15.76 13.01 3.99
CA SER A 125 -16.07 13.22 5.42
C SER A 125 -14.96 13.90 6.23
N GLY A 126 -13.79 14.21 5.62
CA GLY A 126 -12.59 14.70 6.30
C GLY A 126 -11.76 13.60 6.99
N ASN A 127 -12.26 12.39 7.05
CA ASN A 127 -11.55 11.25 7.60
C ASN A 127 -10.41 10.80 6.65
N LYS A 128 -9.40 10.14 7.22
CA LYS A 128 -8.27 9.61 6.47
C LYS A 128 -8.06 8.13 6.77
N ALA A 129 -8.04 7.31 5.73
CA ALA A 129 -7.60 5.94 5.84
C ALA A 129 -6.11 5.84 5.47
N VAL A 130 -5.35 5.09 6.25
CA VAL A 130 -3.90 4.97 6.05
C VAL A 130 -3.51 3.52 5.93
N VAL A 131 -2.87 3.19 4.82
CA VAL A 131 -2.34 1.87 4.52
C VAL A 131 -0.83 1.97 4.33
N TYR A 132 -0.11 0.93 4.70
CA TYR A 132 1.34 0.88 4.54
C TYR A 132 1.74 -0.31 3.67
N SER A 133 2.71 -0.09 2.79
CA SER A 133 3.32 -1.13 1.97
C SER A 133 4.84 -1.03 2.03
N ASN A 134 5.54 -2.16 2.12
CA ASN A 134 6.99 -2.22 1.99
C ASN A 134 7.45 -2.35 0.53
N ARG A 135 6.53 -2.59 -0.41
CA ARG A 135 6.82 -2.77 -1.84
C ARG A 135 6.29 -1.60 -2.66
N LYS A 136 7.20 -0.83 -3.26
CA LYS A 136 6.85 0.31 -4.12
C LYS A 136 5.91 -0.09 -5.26
N LYS A 137 6.22 -1.17 -5.99
CA LYS A 137 5.41 -1.63 -7.13
C LYS A 137 3.95 -1.87 -6.76
N ILE A 138 3.70 -2.55 -5.62
CA ILE A 138 2.34 -2.84 -5.16
C ILE A 138 1.64 -1.55 -4.72
N ALA A 139 2.36 -0.66 -4.01
CA ALA A 139 1.83 0.63 -3.57
C ALA A 139 1.44 1.52 -4.76
N THR A 140 2.30 1.60 -5.79
CA THR A 140 2.03 2.40 -7.00
C THR A 140 0.86 1.84 -7.79
N ALA A 141 0.85 0.52 -8.08
CA ALA A 141 -0.24 -0.12 -8.79
C ALA A 141 -1.59 0.05 -8.07
N PHE A 142 -1.59 -0.06 -6.75
CA PHE A 142 -2.78 0.18 -5.94
C PHE A 142 -3.27 1.63 -6.04
N VAL A 143 -2.36 2.61 -5.94
CA VAL A 143 -2.72 4.03 -6.03
C VAL A 143 -3.28 4.37 -7.41
N GLU A 144 -2.70 3.84 -8.47
CA GLU A 144 -3.15 4.03 -9.84
C GLU A 144 -4.54 3.43 -10.08
N ASP A 145 -4.76 2.18 -9.64
CA ASP A 145 -6.06 1.51 -9.75
C ASP A 145 -7.17 2.28 -8.99
N ILE A 146 -6.87 2.74 -7.77
CA ILE A 146 -7.86 3.52 -7.01
C ILE A 146 -8.15 4.88 -7.65
N LYS A 147 -7.13 5.56 -8.19
CA LYS A 147 -7.35 6.82 -8.92
C LYS A 147 -8.25 6.63 -10.13
N GLU A 148 -8.02 5.56 -10.90
CA GLU A 148 -8.84 5.23 -12.07
C GLU A 148 -10.29 4.95 -11.68
N ARG A 149 -10.52 4.18 -10.59
CA ARG A 149 -11.87 3.83 -10.11
C ARG A 149 -12.60 5.01 -9.48
N ALA A 150 -11.90 5.83 -8.69
CA ALA A 150 -12.46 7.03 -8.06
C ALA A 150 -12.54 8.23 -9.01
N LYS A 151 -12.01 8.12 -10.24
CA LYS A 151 -11.97 9.18 -11.26
C LYS A 151 -11.33 10.49 -10.77
N ILE A 152 -10.21 10.38 -10.03
CA ILE A 152 -9.44 11.50 -9.45
C ILE A 152 -7.98 11.54 -9.96
#